data_9a0b83ff83e5ba7de43d4a3628ef1006
#
_entry.id   9a0b83ff83e5ba7de43d4a3628ef1006
#
_cell.length_a   1.000
_cell.length_b   1.000
_cell.length_c   1.000
_cell.angle_alpha   90.00
_cell.angle_beta   90.00
_cell.angle_gamma   90.00
#
_symmetry.space_group_name_H-M   'P 1'
#
loop_
_entity.id
_entity.type
_entity.pdbx_description
1 polymer ?
#
loop_
_entity_poly.entity_id
_entity_poly.type
_entity_poly.pdbx_seq_one_letter_code
_entity_poly.pdbx_strand_id
1 'polypeptide(L)'
;MKKYYILPLFVFFLTISFSQKKKNASEELKSSDLTGLKFRSVGPAFMSGRIADIAINPNNENEWYVAVGSGGVWKTVNSGTTWNPIADDQPFYSTGCITIDPHNSSKIWLGTGENVGGRHVGIGHGIYVSENGGKNWKSMGLKNSEHISKIIVSPKDPNTVFVASQGPLW
;
A
#
# COMPACT_ATOMS: atom_id res chain seq x y z
N MET A 1 -48.08 -44.47 72.58
CA MET A 1 -46.92 -44.32 71.70
C MET A 1 -47.29 -43.51 70.46
N LYS A 2 -46.92 -42.25 70.37
CA LYS A 2 -47.21 -41.38 69.23
C LYS A 2 -46.04 -41.44 68.24
N LYS A 3 -46.30 -41.91 67.01
CA LYS A 3 -45.34 -41.96 65.94
C LYS A 3 -45.32 -40.59 65.22
N TYR A 4 -44.21 -39.88 65.20
CA TYR A 4 -44.02 -38.67 64.43
C TYR A 4 -43.49 -39.09 63.05
N TYR A 5 -44.18 -38.75 61.99
CA TYR A 5 -43.69 -38.87 60.63
C TYR A 5 -42.99 -37.57 60.26
N ILE A 6 -41.66 -37.63 60.04
CA ILE A 6 -40.86 -36.53 59.54
C ILE A 6 -40.98 -36.59 58.02
N LEU A 7 -41.60 -35.56 57.47
CA LEU A 7 -41.69 -35.37 56.03
C LEU A 7 -40.46 -34.63 55.59
N PRO A 8 -39.56 -35.11 54.65
CA PRO A 8 -38.43 -34.36 54.16
C PRO A 8 -38.93 -33.31 53.18
N LEU A 9 -38.64 -32.03 53.52
CA LEU A 9 -38.91 -30.91 52.67
C LEU A 9 -37.85 -30.90 51.56
N PHE A 10 -38.24 -31.30 50.34
CA PHE A 10 -37.38 -31.25 49.15
C PHE A 10 -37.36 -29.82 48.64
N VAL A 11 -36.31 -29.06 48.97
CA VAL A 11 -36.10 -27.73 48.44
C VAL A 11 -35.53 -27.87 47.03
N PHE A 12 -36.38 -27.61 46.03
CA PHE A 12 -35.99 -27.56 44.63
C PHE A 12 -35.27 -26.25 44.34
N PHE A 13 -33.92 -26.26 44.32
CA PHE A 13 -33.13 -25.15 43.84
C PHE A 13 -33.24 -25.10 42.31
N LEU A 14 -34.06 -24.19 41.79
CA LEU A 14 -34.03 -23.81 40.39
C LEU A 14 -32.77 -22.98 40.15
N THR A 15 -31.69 -23.61 39.65
CA THR A 15 -30.56 -22.91 39.09
C THR A 15 -30.95 -22.36 37.72
N ILE A 16 -31.24 -21.06 37.69
CA ILE A 16 -31.39 -20.34 36.41
C ILE A 16 -30.00 -20.21 35.81
N SER A 17 -29.67 -21.12 34.88
CA SER A 17 -28.46 -20.98 34.06
C SER A 17 -28.65 -19.83 33.09
N PHE A 18 -28.10 -18.68 33.39
CA PHE A 18 -27.91 -17.63 32.39
C PHE A 18 -26.88 -18.10 31.37
N SER A 19 -27.34 -18.62 30.24
CA SER A 19 -26.53 -18.87 29.08
C SER A 19 -26.01 -17.49 28.58
N GLN A 20 -24.78 -17.15 28.92
CA GLN A 20 -24.10 -16.04 28.26
C GLN A 20 -23.92 -16.42 26.79
N LYS A 21 -24.73 -15.82 25.95
CA LYS A 21 -24.58 -15.87 24.49
C LYS A 21 -23.21 -15.32 24.15
N LYS A 22 -22.28 -16.22 23.90
CA LYS A 22 -20.93 -15.89 23.46
C LYS A 22 -21.05 -15.08 22.16
N LYS A 23 -20.83 -13.80 22.24
CA LYS A 23 -20.81 -12.88 21.10
C LYS A 23 -19.53 -13.17 20.32
N ASN A 24 -19.53 -14.25 19.54
CA ASN A 24 -18.51 -14.52 18.53
C ASN A 24 -18.89 -13.71 17.28
N ALA A 25 -18.72 -12.43 17.35
CA ALA A 25 -18.51 -11.63 16.17
C ALA A 25 -17.10 -11.05 16.35
N SER A 26 -16.16 -11.57 15.61
CA SER A 26 -14.99 -10.77 15.24
C SER A 26 -15.57 -9.60 14.46
N GLU A 27 -15.88 -8.51 15.13
CA GLU A 27 -16.20 -7.25 14.45
C GLU A 27 -14.95 -6.92 13.65
N GLU A 28 -15.05 -7.09 12.35
CA GLU A 28 -14.02 -6.69 11.41
C GLU A 28 -13.83 -5.19 11.58
N LEU A 29 -12.61 -4.77 11.96
CA LEU A 29 -12.27 -3.36 12.15
C LEU A 29 -12.58 -2.59 10.86
N LYS A 30 -13.46 -1.62 10.96
CA LYS A 30 -13.82 -0.73 9.86
C LYS A 30 -12.94 0.51 9.92
N SER A 31 -12.68 1.12 8.77
CA SER A 31 -11.96 2.40 8.71
C SER A 31 -12.59 3.49 9.59
N SER A 32 -13.91 3.45 9.78
CA SER A 32 -14.64 4.34 10.69
C SER A 32 -14.21 4.22 12.15
N ASP A 33 -13.75 3.03 12.57
CA ASP A 33 -13.36 2.77 13.96
C ASP A 33 -12.00 3.39 14.28
N LEU A 34 -11.24 3.72 13.24
CA LEU A 34 -9.92 4.31 13.31
C LEU A 34 -9.91 5.85 13.12
N THR A 35 -11.07 6.47 12.94
CA THR A 35 -11.18 7.93 12.67
C THR A 35 -10.61 8.81 13.80
N GLY A 36 -10.52 8.29 15.01
CA GLY A 36 -9.88 8.96 16.14
C GLY A 36 -8.35 8.94 16.11
N LEU A 37 -7.75 8.08 15.28
CA LEU A 37 -6.30 7.98 15.14
C LEU A 37 -5.83 8.99 14.09
N LYS A 38 -5.07 9.98 14.52
CA LYS A 38 -4.47 10.97 13.62
C LYS A 38 -2.97 10.76 13.56
N PHE A 39 -2.44 10.60 12.37
CA PHE A 39 -0.99 10.67 12.17
C PHE A 39 -0.51 12.09 12.41
N ARG A 40 0.60 12.22 13.12
CA ARG A 40 1.32 13.48 13.25
C ARG A 40 2.73 13.32 12.71
N SER A 41 3.24 14.35 12.05
CA SER A 41 4.65 14.39 11.71
C SER A 41 5.48 14.43 13.00
N VAL A 42 6.44 13.54 13.12
CA VAL A 42 7.40 13.50 14.24
C VAL A 42 8.73 14.16 13.88
N GLY A 43 8.77 14.88 12.77
CA GLY A 43 9.97 15.55 12.27
C GLY A 43 10.73 14.68 11.25
N PRO A 44 11.86 15.20 10.75
CA PRO A 44 12.67 14.47 9.78
C PRO A 44 13.14 13.16 10.40
N ALA A 45 12.69 12.05 9.80
CA ALA A 45 13.19 10.74 10.17
C ALA A 45 14.61 10.59 9.62
N PHE A 46 15.54 10.20 10.45
CA PHE A 46 16.91 9.88 10.08
C PHE A 46 16.94 8.53 9.37
N MET A 47 16.35 8.43 8.17
CA MET A 47 16.32 7.11 7.61
C MET A 47 16.27 7.04 6.13
N SER A 48 17.20 6.45 5.71
CA SER A 48 17.51 5.30 4.90
C SER A 48 16.40 4.84 3.95
N GLY A 49 15.76 5.77 3.20
CA GLY A 49 15.08 5.42 1.97
C GLY A 49 16.11 5.19 0.86
N ARG A 50 15.80 4.33 -0.08
CA ARG A 50 16.59 4.13 -1.30
C ARG A 50 15.86 4.79 -2.45
N ILE A 51 16.57 5.58 -3.24
CA ILE A 51 16.03 6.04 -4.53
C ILE A 51 16.13 4.85 -5.50
N ALA A 52 14.98 4.38 -5.95
CA ALA A 52 14.92 3.28 -6.90
C ALA A 52 15.13 3.77 -8.34
N ASP A 53 14.49 4.88 -8.71
CA ASP A 53 14.59 5.45 -10.06
C ASP A 53 14.21 6.94 -10.06
N ILE A 54 14.66 7.67 -11.09
CA ILE A 54 14.35 9.09 -11.32
C ILE A 54 13.95 9.26 -12.78
N ALA A 55 12.84 9.94 -13.02
CA ALA A 55 12.42 10.33 -14.36
C ALA A 55 12.30 11.87 -14.44
N ILE A 56 12.99 12.46 -15.41
CA ILE A 56 12.94 13.90 -15.69
C ILE A 56 12.04 14.13 -16.90
N ASN A 57 11.13 15.11 -16.80
CA ASN A 57 10.25 15.46 -17.90
C ASN A 57 11.03 16.06 -19.06
N PRO A 58 11.05 15.43 -20.24
CA PRO A 58 11.83 15.91 -21.37
C PRO A 58 11.33 17.25 -21.92
N ASN A 59 10.09 17.64 -21.63
CA ASN A 59 9.48 18.90 -22.06
C ASN A 59 9.60 20.00 -20.99
N ASN A 60 10.03 19.65 -19.77
CA ASN A 60 10.23 20.60 -18.67
C ASN A 60 11.29 20.06 -17.69
N GLU A 61 12.51 20.43 -17.86
CA GLU A 61 13.65 19.96 -17.05
C GLU A 61 13.56 20.30 -15.55
N ASN A 62 12.62 21.16 -15.15
CA ASN A 62 12.36 21.45 -13.74
C ASN A 62 11.42 20.46 -13.08
N GLU A 63 10.75 19.59 -13.86
CA GLU A 63 9.78 18.62 -13.36
C GLU A 63 10.41 17.22 -13.33
N TRP A 64 10.55 16.67 -12.13
CA TRP A 64 11.11 15.35 -11.92
C TRP A 64 10.15 14.50 -11.07
N TYR A 65 10.24 13.20 -11.30
CA TYR A 65 9.57 12.19 -10.51
C TYR A 65 10.59 11.23 -9.92
N VAL A 66 10.47 10.92 -8.64
CA VAL A 66 11.39 10.04 -7.92
C VAL A 66 10.60 8.89 -7.34
N ALA A 67 10.96 7.67 -7.73
CA ALA A 67 10.48 6.43 -7.14
C ALA A 67 11.38 6.07 -5.95
N VAL A 68 10.81 5.97 -4.77
CA VAL A 68 11.53 5.64 -3.54
C VAL A 68 11.20 4.21 -3.14
N GLY A 69 12.21 3.37 -2.99
CA GLY A 69 12.05 1.94 -2.75
C GLY A 69 11.11 1.60 -1.58
N SER A 70 11.12 2.42 -0.54
CA SER A 70 10.20 2.31 0.60
C SER A 70 9.68 3.70 0.99
N GLY A 71 9.00 4.38 0.06
CA GLY A 71 8.54 5.76 0.31
C GLY A 71 7.68 6.35 -0.80
N GLY A 72 7.06 5.50 -1.63
CA GLY A 72 6.14 5.92 -2.68
C GLY A 72 6.81 6.74 -3.79
N VAL A 73 6.07 7.70 -4.32
CA VAL A 73 6.51 8.55 -5.44
C VAL A 73 6.47 10.01 -5.04
N TRP A 74 7.55 10.72 -5.35
CA TRP A 74 7.71 12.14 -5.08
C TRP A 74 7.88 12.92 -6.37
N LYS A 75 7.34 14.12 -6.41
CA LYS A 75 7.40 15.04 -7.54
C LYS A 75 8.00 16.37 -7.13
N THR A 76 8.90 16.90 -7.95
CA THR A 76 9.31 18.29 -7.92
C THR A 76 8.93 19.00 -9.22
N VAL A 77 8.72 20.31 -9.16
CA VAL A 77 8.48 21.18 -10.32
C VAL A 77 9.48 22.33 -10.36
N ASN A 78 10.51 22.28 -9.54
CA ASN A 78 11.53 23.32 -9.38
C ASN A 78 12.93 22.72 -9.17
N SER A 79 13.25 21.70 -9.97
CA SER A 79 14.58 21.07 -10.01
C SER A 79 15.05 20.56 -8.64
N GLY A 80 14.11 19.99 -7.83
CA GLY A 80 14.44 19.40 -6.55
C GLY A 80 14.49 20.35 -5.36
N THR A 81 14.16 21.63 -5.52
CA THR A 81 14.13 22.59 -4.41
C THR A 81 13.01 22.25 -3.41
N THR A 82 11.85 21.84 -3.90
CA THR A 82 10.75 21.32 -3.08
C THR A 82 10.21 20.03 -3.66
N TRP A 83 9.70 19.15 -2.77
CA TRP A 83 9.17 17.86 -3.14
C TRP A 83 7.78 17.66 -2.55
N ASN A 84 6.87 17.11 -3.36
CA ASN A 84 5.54 16.76 -2.93
C ASN A 84 5.31 15.26 -3.14
N PRO A 85 4.79 14.53 -2.15
CA PRO A 85 4.36 13.15 -2.34
C PRO A 85 3.15 13.13 -3.25
N ILE A 86 3.09 12.18 -4.17
CA ILE A 86 2.00 12.05 -5.16
C ILE A 86 1.39 10.64 -5.17
N ALA A 87 1.70 9.83 -4.17
CA ALA A 87 1.26 8.45 -4.08
C ALA A 87 0.84 8.02 -2.66
N ASP A 88 0.66 8.95 -1.72
CA ASP A 88 0.36 8.63 -0.32
C ASP A 88 -1.00 7.93 -0.14
N ASP A 89 -1.98 8.25 -1.00
CA ASP A 89 -3.32 7.65 -0.98
C ASP A 89 -3.42 6.38 -1.85
N GLN A 90 -2.29 5.88 -2.35
CA GLN A 90 -2.28 4.73 -3.25
C GLN A 90 -2.04 3.42 -2.51
N PRO A 91 -2.53 2.28 -3.05
CA PRO A 91 -2.36 0.97 -2.42
C PRO A 91 -0.96 0.38 -2.57
N PHE A 92 0.04 1.18 -2.96
CA PHE A 92 1.42 0.78 -3.09
C PHE A 92 2.34 1.74 -2.32
N TYR A 93 3.40 1.21 -1.76
CA TYR A 93 4.41 1.98 -1.04
C TYR A 93 5.81 1.69 -1.55
N SER A 94 6.07 0.44 -1.90
CA SER A 94 7.35 0.01 -2.45
C SER A 94 7.37 0.22 -3.96
N THR A 95 8.40 0.90 -4.47
CA THR A 95 8.54 1.23 -5.88
C THR A 95 9.89 0.77 -6.43
N GLY A 96 9.93 0.34 -7.69
CA GLY A 96 11.12 -0.21 -8.35
C GLY A 96 11.63 0.64 -9.50
N CYS A 97 10.72 1.21 -10.29
CA CYS A 97 11.09 2.07 -11.42
C CYS A 97 9.98 3.04 -11.78
N ILE A 98 10.35 4.15 -12.42
CA ILE A 98 9.43 5.15 -12.92
C ILE A 98 9.84 5.61 -14.32
N THR A 99 8.88 5.80 -15.21
CA THR A 99 9.14 6.20 -16.60
C THR A 99 8.08 7.18 -17.08
N ILE A 100 8.51 8.28 -17.67
CA ILE A 100 7.63 9.22 -18.37
C ILE A 100 7.42 8.70 -19.79
N ASP A 101 6.17 8.70 -20.26
CA ASP A 101 5.83 8.32 -21.61
C ASP A 101 6.43 9.34 -22.60
N PRO A 102 7.25 8.92 -23.58
CA PRO A 102 7.87 9.84 -24.55
C PRO A 102 6.88 10.55 -25.46
N HIS A 103 5.65 10.03 -25.58
CA HIS A 103 4.60 10.62 -26.41
C HIS A 103 3.70 11.58 -25.65
N ASN A 104 3.67 11.46 -24.31
CA ASN A 104 2.86 12.30 -23.43
C ASN A 104 3.53 12.47 -22.07
N SER A 105 4.15 13.61 -21.82
CA SER A 105 4.86 13.88 -20.58
C SER A 105 3.99 13.94 -19.31
N SER A 106 2.66 13.97 -19.47
CA SER A 106 1.73 13.83 -18.33
C SER A 106 1.44 12.36 -17.99
N LYS A 107 1.84 11.43 -18.86
CA LYS A 107 1.65 10.00 -18.65
C LYS A 107 2.88 9.38 -18.01
N ILE A 108 2.68 8.84 -16.81
CA ILE A 108 3.74 8.29 -15.98
C ILE A 108 3.47 6.81 -15.73
N TRP A 109 4.45 5.98 -15.98
CA TRP A 109 4.44 4.55 -15.68
C TRP A 109 5.25 4.27 -14.43
N LEU A 110 4.72 3.46 -13.54
CA LEU A 110 5.35 3.06 -12.29
C LEU A 110 5.38 1.54 -12.16
N GLY A 111 6.55 1.00 -11.91
CA GLY A 111 6.74 -0.36 -11.47
C GLY A 111 6.89 -0.41 -9.96
N THR A 112 6.12 -1.28 -9.30
CA THR A 112 6.15 -1.44 -7.85
C THR A 112 7.03 -2.61 -7.43
N GLY A 113 7.44 -2.61 -6.15
CA GLY A 113 8.41 -3.53 -5.59
C GLY A 113 9.84 -3.11 -5.87
N GLU A 114 10.68 -3.09 -4.84
CA GLU A 114 12.08 -2.70 -4.98
C GLU A 114 12.83 -3.59 -5.97
N ASN A 115 13.66 -2.99 -6.81
CA ASN A 115 14.37 -3.67 -7.89
C ASN A 115 15.80 -4.10 -7.53
N VAL A 116 16.15 -4.03 -6.26
CA VAL A 116 17.48 -4.40 -5.76
C VAL A 116 17.39 -5.63 -4.87
N GLY A 117 18.33 -6.57 -5.01
CA GLY A 117 18.45 -7.70 -4.10
C GLY A 117 18.90 -7.26 -2.71
N GLY A 118 18.27 -7.79 -1.67
CA GLY A 118 18.62 -7.46 -0.29
C GLY A 118 17.71 -8.19 0.71
N ARG A 119 18.06 -8.10 1.99
CA ARG A 119 17.32 -8.82 3.05
C ARG A 119 15.93 -8.24 3.34
N HIS A 120 15.73 -6.95 3.02
CA HIS A 120 14.50 -6.21 3.32
C HIS A 120 14.06 -5.45 2.08
N VAL A 121 13.59 -6.20 1.10
CA VAL A 121 13.11 -5.66 -0.17
C VAL A 121 11.60 -5.57 -0.09
N GLY A 122 11.07 -4.39 -0.32
CA GLY A 122 9.63 -4.17 -0.31
C GLY A 122 8.96 -4.82 -1.52
N ILE A 123 7.89 -5.58 -1.27
CA ILE A 123 7.10 -6.25 -2.29
C ILE A 123 6.15 -5.25 -2.95
N GLY A 124 6.01 -5.35 -4.26
CA GLY A 124 5.08 -4.56 -5.06
C GLY A 124 3.83 -5.35 -5.49
N HIS A 125 2.95 -4.66 -6.19
CA HIS A 125 1.68 -5.18 -6.67
C HIS A 125 1.48 -4.92 -8.16
N GLY A 126 2.54 -5.06 -8.95
CA GLY A 126 2.53 -4.91 -10.39
C GLY A 126 2.81 -3.49 -10.86
N ILE A 127 2.21 -3.10 -11.98
CA ILE A 127 2.44 -1.81 -12.64
C ILE A 127 1.23 -0.90 -12.53
N TYR A 128 1.52 0.39 -12.47
CA TYR A 128 0.53 1.46 -12.42
C TYR A 128 0.83 2.51 -13.49
N VAL A 129 -0.20 3.19 -13.93
CA VAL A 129 -0.09 4.34 -14.83
C VAL A 129 -0.86 5.53 -14.28
N SER A 130 -0.29 6.70 -14.40
CA SER A 130 -0.97 7.98 -14.24
C SER A 130 -1.05 8.67 -15.59
N GLU A 131 -2.22 9.16 -15.97
CA GLU A 131 -2.43 9.94 -17.21
C GLU A 131 -2.39 11.47 -16.96
N ASN A 132 -2.16 11.88 -15.73
CA ASN A 132 -2.31 13.28 -15.29
C ASN A 132 -1.20 13.77 -14.37
N GLY A 133 0.03 13.35 -14.63
CA GLY A 133 1.22 13.81 -13.91
C GLY A 133 1.28 13.39 -12.45
N GLY A 134 0.76 12.19 -12.15
CA GLY A 134 0.80 11.59 -10.81
C GLY A 134 -0.38 11.93 -9.91
N LYS A 135 -1.41 12.66 -10.40
CA LYS A 135 -2.58 12.99 -9.57
C LYS A 135 -3.47 11.79 -9.27
N ASN A 136 -3.62 10.89 -10.23
CA ASN A 136 -4.37 9.64 -10.07
C ASN A 136 -3.59 8.48 -10.70
N TRP A 137 -3.74 7.29 -10.12
CA TRP A 137 -3.06 6.09 -10.58
C TRP A 137 -4.04 4.97 -10.86
N LYS A 138 -3.77 4.20 -11.91
CA LYS A 138 -4.56 3.04 -12.34
C LYS A 138 -3.65 1.82 -12.44
N SER A 139 -4.06 0.71 -11.82
CA SER A 139 -3.36 -0.56 -11.99
C SER A 139 -3.48 -1.09 -13.42
N MET A 140 -2.36 -1.51 -14.00
CA MET A 140 -2.25 -2.08 -15.34
C MET A 140 -1.92 -3.57 -15.32
N GLY A 141 -2.01 -4.22 -14.16
CA GLY A 141 -1.81 -5.66 -14.02
C GLY A 141 -0.46 -6.06 -13.46
N LEU A 142 -0.05 -7.28 -13.75
CA LEU A 142 1.16 -7.93 -13.22
C LEU A 142 1.22 -7.98 -11.69
N LYS A 143 0.08 -8.15 -11.03
CA LYS A 143 -0.05 -8.08 -9.55
C LYS A 143 0.83 -9.07 -8.81
N ASN A 144 1.14 -10.21 -9.43
CA ASN A 144 1.94 -11.27 -8.83
C ASN A 144 3.43 -11.18 -9.17
N SER A 145 3.86 -10.11 -9.82
CA SER A 145 5.27 -9.99 -10.21
C SER A 145 6.20 -9.55 -9.09
N GLU A 146 5.65 -9.11 -7.96
CA GLU A 146 6.37 -8.69 -6.76
C GLU A 146 7.39 -7.56 -6.98
N HIS A 147 8.22 -7.66 -8.02
CA HIS A 147 9.28 -6.71 -8.32
C HIS A 147 9.32 -6.36 -9.80
N ILE A 148 9.23 -5.07 -10.11
CA ILE A 148 9.35 -4.53 -11.48
C ILE A 148 10.61 -3.67 -11.54
N SER A 149 11.60 -4.09 -12.30
CA SER A 149 12.90 -3.42 -12.36
C SER A 149 13.00 -2.35 -13.44
N LYS A 150 12.22 -2.44 -14.52
CA LYS A 150 12.23 -1.43 -15.58
C LYS A 150 10.93 -1.45 -16.39
N ILE A 151 10.52 -0.26 -16.80
CA ILE A 151 9.45 -0.06 -17.79
C ILE A 151 10.00 0.83 -18.90
N ILE A 152 9.77 0.44 -20.15
CA ILE A 152 10.15 1.21 -21.33
C ILE A 152 8.94 1.31 -22.26
N VAL A 153 8.52 2.52 -22.55
CA VAL A 153 7.52 2.77 -23.60
C VAL A 153 8.23 2.88 -24.94
N SER A 154 7.71 2.21 -25.94
CA SER A 154 8.30 2.29 -27.28
C SER A 154 8.25 3.72 -27.83
N PRO A 155 9.36 4.28 -28.29
CA PRO A 155 9.37 5.63 -28.88
C PRO A 155 8.67 5.70 -30.24
N LYS A 156 8.36 4.53 -30.85
CA LYS A 156 7.72 4.46 -32.18
C LYS A 156 6.23 4.16 -32.09
N ASP A 157 5.79 3.55 -30.98
CA ASP A 157 4.39 3.11 -30.82
C ASP A 157 3.96 3.33 -29.36
N PRO A 158 3.06 4.29 -29.08
CA PRO A 158 2.60 4.60 -27.72
C PRO A 158 1.81 3.47 -27.06
N ASN A 159 1.39 2.45 -27.82
CA ASN A 159 0.65 1.31 -27.30
C ASN A 159 1.56 0.13 -26.92
N THR A 160 2.85 0.22 -27.21
CA THR A 160 3.81 -0.84 -26.90
C THR A 160 4.65 -0.44 -25.68
N VAL A 161 4.51 -1.23 -24.61
CA VAL A 161 5.23 -1.05 -23.34
C VAL A 161 5.94 -2.34 -22.98
N PHE A 162 7.24 -2.26 -22.73
CA PHE A 162 8.08 -3.36 -22.27
C PHE A 162 8.25 -3.26 -20.77
N VAL A 163 8.10 -4.38 -20.07
CA VAL A 163 8.22 -4.47 -18.62
C VAL A 163 9.20 -5.58 -18.25
N ALA A 164 10.21 -5.23 -17.46
CA ALA A 164 11.11 -6.21 -16.87
C ALA A 164 10.60 -6.56 -15.47
N SER A 165 9.92 -7.70 -15.37
CA SER A 165 9.43 -8.27 -14.12
C SER A 165 10.45 -9.27 -13.60
N GLN A 166 10.88 -9.12 -12.35
CA GLN A 166 11.81 -10.05 -11.70
C GLN A 166 11.08 -11.23 -11.05
N GLY A 167 9.80 -11.06 -10.72
CA GLY A 167 9.06 -12.05 -9.94
C GLY A 167 9.54 -12.14 -8.48
N PRO A 168 9.19 -13.24 -7.78
CA PRO A 168 9.67 -13.50 -6.43
C PRO A 168 11.20 -13.59 -6.40
N LEU A 169 11.81 -13.05 -5.37
CA LEU A 169 13.29 -13.07 -5.23
C LEU A 169 13.79 -14.31 -4.49
N TRP A 170 12.90 -15.08 -3.86
CA TRP A 170 13.16 -16.36 -3.16
C TRP A 170 11.95 -17.30 -3.18
#